data_3822c0cf51032a8120cba5564360b791
#
_entry.id   3822c0cf51032a8120cba5564360b791
#
_cell.length_a   1.000
_cell.length_b   1.000
_cell.length_c   1.000
_cell.angle_alpha   90.00
_cell.angle_beta   90.00
_cell.angle_gamma   90.00
#
_symmetry.space_group_name_H-M   'P 1'
#
loop_
_entity.id
_entity.type
_entity.pdbx_description
1 polymer ?
#
loop_
_entity_poly.entity_id
_entity_poly.type
_entity_poly.pdbx_seq_one_letter_code
_entity_poly.pdbx_strand_id
1 'polypeptide(L)'
;DNIALRFLANKLDLHYDMFSAIMDAREMQAKNMAKEILKYGNVIYFSSDSYKPGTELTDGSYSLLVQHYVKELGGVVSHGNAEKIDVIVRVHDDDKISTDESTIVFDPWRTYPKAKNVVYYGDTKNV
;
A
#
# COMPACT_ATOMS: atom_id res chain seq x y z
N ASP A 1 -17.02 8.39 -0.90
CA ASP A 1 -17.23 8.31 0.20
C ASP A 1 -17.93 7.23 0.96
N ASN A 2 -17.26 6.05 0.97
CA ASN A 2 -17.79 4.86 1.63
C ASN A 2 -17.97 5.05 3.14
N ILE A 3 -17.13 5.88 3.77
CA ILE A 3 -17.24 6.16 5.22
C ILE A 3 -18.55 6.90 5.52
N ALA A 4 -18.87 7.93 4.74
CA ALA A 4 -20.10 8.68 4.90
C ALA A 4 -21.33 7.82 4.60
N LEU A 5 -21.28 7.00 3.56
CA LEU A 5 -22.37 6.10 3.20
C LEU A 5 -22.58 5.00 4.24
N ARG A 6 -21.50 4.48 4.82
CA ARG A 6 -21.57 3.52 5.93
C ARG A 6 -22.26 4.14 7.14
N PHE A 7 -21.89 5.38 7.50
CA PHE A 7 -22.54 6.11 8.60
C PHE A 7 -24.04 6.28 8.33
N LEU A 8 -24.41 6.66 7.12
CA LEU A 8 -25.80 6.84 6.73
C LEU A 8 -26.58 5.52 6.78
N ALA A 9 -25.99 4.43 6.31
CA ALA A 9 -26.60 3.10 6.36
C ALA A 9 -26.88 2.67 7.80
N ASN A 10 -25.94 2.89 8.72
CA ASN A 10 -26.14 2.60 10.13
C ASN A 10 -27.24 3.46 10.76
N LYS A 11 -27.28 4.74 10.41
CA LYS A 11 -28.29 5.67 10.93
C LYS A 11 -29.69 5.32 10.44
N LEU A 12 -29.82 4.78 9.21
CA LEU A 12 -31.09 4.37 8.64
C LEU A 12 -31.49 2.94 8.99
N ASP A 13 -30.68 2.24 9.78
CA ASP A 13 -30.92 0.86 10.24
C ASP A 13 -31.16 -0.11 9.06
N LEU A 14 -30.29 -0.03 8.05
CA LEU A 14 -30.36 -0.93 6.90
C LEU A 14 -29.86 -2.33 7.28
N HIS A 15 -30.59 -3.36 6.88
CA HIS A 15 -30.23 -4.76 7.18
C HIS A 15 -29.01 -5.25 6.43
N TYR A 16 -28.67 -4.62 5.29
CA TYR A 16 -27.50 -4.94 4.50
C TYR A 16 -26.68 -3.67 4.27
N ASP A 17 -25.41 -3.73 4.66
CA ASP A 17 -24.49 -2.60 4.53
C ASP A 17 -23.32 -2.98 3.62
N MET A 18 -23.50 -2.74 2.31
CA MET A 18 -22.47 -2.95 1.30
C MET A 18 -21.26 -2.04 1.53
N PHE A 19 -21.47 -0.85 2.07
CA PHE A 19 -20.38 0.10 2.31
C PHE A 19 -19.47 -0.39 3.42
N SER A 20 -20.03 -1.00 4.46
CA SER A 20 -19.24 -1.65 5.51
C SER A 20 -18.42 -2.80 4.93
N ALA A 21 -19.01 -3.63 4.08
CA ALA A 21 -18.30 -4.73 3.43
C ALA A 21 -17.14 -4.24 2.55
N ILE A 22 -17.33 -3.14 1.82
CA ILE A 22 -16.27 -2.52 1.01
C ILE A 22 -15.13 -2.00 1.91
N MET A 23 -15.46 -1.36 3.02
CA MET A 23 -14.45 -0.86 3.96
C MET A 23 -13.66 -2.00 4.60
N ASP A 24 -14.33 -3.06 4.98
CA ASP A 24 -13.68 -4.25 5.56
C ASP A 24 -12.77 -4.94 4.52
N ALA A 25 -13.22 -5.03 3.28
CA ALA A 25 -12.41 -5.58 2.19
C ALA A 25 -11.16 -4.73 1.93
N ARG A 26 -11.27 -3.41 1.98
CA ARG A 26 -10.15 -2.49 1.83
C ARG A 26 -9.10 -2.71 2.93
N GLU A 27 -9.55 -2.85 4.18
CA GLU A 27 -8.66 -3.13 5.31
C GLU A 27 -7.93 -4.47 5.12
N MET A 28 -8.65 -5.50 4.73
CA MET A 28 -8.06 -6.82 4.50
C MET A 28 -7.05 -6.82 3.36
N GLN A 29 -7.34 -6.12 2.27
CA GLN A 29 -6.42 -5.99 1.15
C GLN A 29 -5.13 -5.27 1.56
N ALA A 30 -5.24 -4.20 2.34
CA ALA A 30 -4.09 -3.47 2.84
C ALA A 30 -3.21 -4.35 3.74
N LYS A 31 -3.82 -5.12 4.62
CA LYS A 31 -3.11 -6.05 5.50
C LYS A 31 -2.41 -7.14 4.70
N ASN A 32 -3.07 -7.70 3.69
CA ASN A 32 -2.48 -8.72 2.82
C ASN A 32 -1.30 -8.15 2.03
N MET A 33 -1.42 -6.93 1.52
CA MET A 33 -0.32 -6.25 0.83
C MET A 33 0.88 -6.05 1.77
N ALA A 34 0.64 -5.61 3.00
CA ALA A 34 1.70 -5.45 4.00
C ALA A 34 2.42 -6.77 4.27
N LYS A 35 1.70 -7.88 4.38
CA LYS A 35 2.29 -9.22 4.54
C LYS A 35 3.18 -9.59 3.36
N GLU A 36 2.73 -9.32 2.14
CA GLU A 36 3.53 -9.60 0.94
C GLU A 36 4.80 -8.75 0.89
N ILE A 37 4.70 -7.47 1.20
CA ILE A 37 5.86 -6.56 1.24
C ILE A 37 6.90 -7.08 2.24
N LEU A 38 6.48 -7.48 3.43
CA LEU A 38 7.38 -7.94 4.50
C LEU A 38 8.08 -9.26 4.19
N LYS A 39 7.66 -10.00 3.16
CA LYS A 39 8.40 -11.18 2.69
C LYS A 39 9.76 -10.82 2.07
N TYR A 40 9.94 -9.59 1.62
CA TYR A 40 11.14 -9.13 0.91
C TYR A 40 12.11 -8.34 1.77
N GLY A 41 11.68 -7.90 2.94
CA GLY A 41 12.52 -7.16 3.86
C GLY A 41 11.72 -6.52 4.99
N ASN A 42 12.43 -5.88 5.90
CA ASN A 42 11.82 -5.32 7.11
C ASN A 42 11.77 -3.78 7.12
N VAL A 43 12.71 -3.13 6.44
CA VAL A 43 12.75 -1.66 6.34
C VAL A 43 12.12 -1.24 5.02
N ILE A 44 10.96 -0.63 5.11
CA ILE A 44 10.10 -0.35 3.96
C ILE A 44 9.97 1.16 3.75
N TYR A 45 10.18 1.60 2.52
CA TYR A 45 9.98 2.99 2.11
C TYR A 45 8.82 3.06 1.12
N PHE A 46 7.87 3.96 1.35
CA PHE A 46 6.76 4.22 0.44
C PHE A 46 7.04 5.48 -0.37
N SER A 47 6.87 5.41 -1.68
CA SER A 47 7.21 6.53 -2.57
C SER A 47 6.32 7.75 -2.37
N SER A 48 5.14 7.59 -1.77
CA SER A 48 4.22 8.70 -1.48
C SER A 48 3.28 8.33 -0.34
N ASP A 49 2.87 9.36 0.41
CA ASP A 49 1.80 9.24 1.41
C ASP A 49 0.48 9.79 0.89
N SER A 50 0.47 10.37 -0.30
CA SER A 50 -0.71 11.07 -0.81
C SER A 50 -1.82 10.12 -1.25
N TYR A 51 -3.04 10.66 -1.23
CA TYR A 51 -4.25 9.94 -1.66
C TYR A 51 -4.23 9.59 -3.15
N LYS A 52 -3.71 10.48 -4.00
CA LYS A 52 -3.64 10.30 -5.45
C LYS A 52 -2.46 11.08 -6.03
N PRO A 53 -2.03 10.77 -7.27
CA PRO A 53 -0.98 11.53 -7.94
C PRO A 53 -1.33 13.02 -8.04
N GLY A 54 -0.31 13.88 -7.97
CA GLY A 54 -0.46 15.31 -8.17
C GLY A 54 -1.04 16.08 -6.99
N THR A 55 -1.16 15.48 -5.81
CA THR A 55 -1.64 16.15 -4.60
C THR A 55 -0.83 15.68 -3.38
N GLU A 56 -0.77 16.55 -2.37
CA GLU A 56 -0.18 16.20 -1.06
C GLU A 56 -1.24 15.77 -0.04
N LEU A 57 -2.52 15.73 -0.43
CA LEU A 57 -3.60 15.32 0.48
C LEU A 57 -3.44 13.86 0.88
N THR A 58 -3.53 13.60 2.19
CA THR A 58 -3.35 12.25 2.75
C THR A 58 -4.66 11.61 3.22
N ASP A 59 -5.74 12.36 3.30
CA ASP A 59 -7.04 11.83 3.73
C ASP A 59 -7.49 10.69 2.83
N GLY A 60 -7.78 9.53 3.43
CA GLY A 60 -8.18 8.34 2.70
C GLY A 60 -7.04 7.64 1.95
N SER A 61 -5.78 8.00 2.24
CA SER A 61 -4.62 7.40 1.58
C SER A 61 -4.51 5.91 1.85
N TYR A 62 -4.47 5.12 0.77
CA TYR A 62 -4.24 3.69 0.84
C TYR A 62 -2.79 3.39 1.26
N SER A 63 -1.85 4.24 0.85
CA SER A 63 -0.45 4.13 1.27
C SER A 63 -0.31 4.17 2.79
N LEU A 64 -0.95 5.15 3.44
CA LEU A 64 -0.90 5.25 4.90
C LEU A 64 -1.56 4.05 5.59
N LEU A 65 -2.62 3.50 5.01
CA LEU A 65 -3.27 2.31 5.54
C LEU A 65 -2.32 1.10 5.47
N VAL A 66 -1.65 0.88 4.36
CA VAL A 66 -0.67 -0.21 4.21
C VAL A 66 0.50 0.01 5.17
N GLN A 67 0.98 1.23 5.31
CA GLN A 67 2.05 1.57 6.26
C GLN A 67 1.65 1.21 7.70
N HIS A 68 0.41 1.49 8.08
CA HIS A 68 -0.11 1.11 9.39
C HIS A 68 0.02 -0.40 9.62
N TYR A 69 -0.38 -1.22 8.66
CA TYR A 69 -0.28 -2.67 8.79
C TYR A 69 1.16 -3.17 8.73
N VAL A 70 2.05 -2.52 7.99
CA VAL A 70 3.48 -2.85 8.03
C VAL A 70 4.02 -2.69 9.44
N LYS A 71 3.70 -1.59 10.12
CA LYS A 71 4.11 -1.36 11.51
C LYS A 71 3.48 -2.36 12.46
N GLU A 72 2.19 -2.63 12.31
CA GLU A 72 1.46 -3.58 13.16
C GLU A 72 2.04 -4.99 13.06
N LEU A 73 2.52 -5.39 11.89
CA LEU A 73 3.12 -6.69 11.64
C LEU A 73 4.61 -6.75 11.99
N GLY A 74 5.17 -5.69 12.57
CA GLY A 74 6.55 -5.66 13.07
C GLY A 74 7.57 -5.09 12.09
N GLY A 75 7.15 -4.55 10.96
CA GLY A 75 8.04 -3.88 10.01
C GLY A 75 8.36 -2.45 10.42
N VAL A 76 9.36 -1.87 9.77
CA VAL A 76 9.80 -0.49 9.97
C VAL A 76 9.48 0.31 8.72
N VAL A 77 8.73 1.40 8.88
CA VAL A 77 8.49 2.35 7.79
C VAL A 77 9.56 3.44 7.85
N SER A 78 10.40 3.48 6.81
CA SER A 78 11.45 4.49 6.68
C SER A 78 10.89 5.77 6.07
N HIS A 79 11.38 6.91 6.51
CA HIS A 79 11.01 8.22 5.98
C HIS A 79 12.14 8.85 5.13
N GLY A 80 13.02 8.02 4.56
CA GLY A 80 14.10 8.48 3.72
C GLY A 80 15.37 8.88 4.47
N ASN A 81 15.47 8.54 5.73
CA ASN A 81 16.68 8.73 6.53
C ASN A 81 17.79 7.75 6.10
N ALA A 82 19.00 7.93 6.61
CA ALA A 82 20.21 7.21 6.19
C ALA A 82 20.23 5.69 6.45
N GLU A 83 19.10 5.11 6.83
CA GLU A 83 18.96 3.68 7.03
C GLU A 83 18.92 2.94 5.70
N LYS A 84 19.48 1.72 5.70
CA LYS A 84 19.36 0.85 4.53
C LYS A 84 17.89 0.47 4.33
N ILE A 85 17.35 0.80 3.17
CA ILE A 85 15.99 0.43 2.78
C ILE A 85 16.03 -0.94 2.10
N ASP A 86 15.20 -1.86 2.57
CA ASP A 86 15.09 -3.21 1.99
C ASP A 86 14.12 -3.23 0.81
N VAL A 87 13.00 -2.53 0.94
CA VAL A 87 11.92 -2.52 -0.08
C VAL A 87 11.43 -1.10 -0.29
N ILE A 88 11.30 -0.70 -1.54
CA ILE A 88 10.60 0.52 -1.95
C ILE A 88 9.26 0.12 -2.54
N VAL A 89 8.17 0.63 -1.95
CA VAL A 89 6.82 0.42 -2.47
C VAL A 89 6.45 1.59 -3.36
N ARG A 90 6.12 1.29 -4.60
CA ARG A 90 5.67 2.29 -5.58
C ARG A 90 4.19 2.56 -5.40
N VAL A 91 3.85 3.71 -4.82
CA VAL A 91 2.48 4.04 -4.40
C VAL A 91 1.60 4.44 -5.57
N HIS A 92 2.13 5.20 -6.52
CA HIS A 92 1.41 5.63 -7.71
C HIS A 92 2.13 5.17 -8.97
N ASP A 93 1.39 4.99 -10.06
CA ASP A 93 1.91 4.47 -11.32
C ASP A 93 2.88 5.43 -12.03
N ASP A 94 2.87 6.72 -11.66
CA ASP A 94 3.76 7.75 -12.18
C ASP A 94 4.91 8.11 -11.21
N ASP A 95 4.96 7.50 -10.03
CA ASP A 95 6.03 7.75 -9.06
C ASP A 95 7.39 7.33 -9.64
N LYS A 96 8.33 8.26 -9.61
CA LYS A 96 9.70 7.99 -10.03
C LYS A 96 10.51 7.48 -8.86
N ILE A 97 11.18 6.36 -9.08
CA ILE A 97 11.99 5.71 -8.06
C ILE A 97 13.42 5.60 -8.61
N SER A 98 14.39 5.93 -7.75
CA SER A 98 15.80 5.68 -8.04
C SER A 98 16.33 4.72 -6.97
N THR A 99 16.83 3.59 -7.39
CA THR A 99 17.34 2.56 -6.48
C THR A 99 18.44 1.75 -7.16
N ASP A 100 19.21 1.03 -6.36
CA ASP A 100 20.20 0.07 -6.85
C ASP A 100 19.62 -1.36 -6.87
N GLU A 101 20.41 -2.32 -7.34
CA GLU A 101 19.97 -3.71 -7.45
C GLU A 101 19.81 -4.42 -6.10
N SER A 102 20.32 -3.84 -5.01
CA SER A 102 20.21 -4.44 -3.68
C SER A 102 18.89 -4.16 -2.99
N THR A 103 18.10 -3.21 -3.50
CA THR A 103 16.80 -2.83 -2.95
C THR A 103 15.69 -3.41 -3.82
N ILE A 104 14.72 -4.05 -3.19
CA ILE A 104 13.53 -4.57 -3.89
C ILE A 104 12.59 -3.42 -4.22
N VAL A 105 12.10 -3.38 -5.46
CA VAL A 105 11.02 -2.49 -5.87
C VAL A 105 9.73 -3.30 -5.91
N PHE A 106 8.80 -2.94 -5.03
CA PHE A 106 7.48 -3.58 -4.96
C PHE A 106 6.49 -2.71 -5.72
N ASP A 107 6.02 -3.21 -6.87
CA ASP A 107 5.18 -2.44 -7.80
C ASP A 107 3.79 -3.07 -7.97
N PRO A 108 2.76 -2.55 -7.27
CA PRO A 108 1.39 -3.02 -7.46
C PRO A 108 0.78 -2.63 -8.80
N TRP A 109 1.35 -1.64 -9.48
CA TRP A 109 0.85 -1.15 -10.77
C TRP A 109 1.36 -1.96 -11.96
N ARG A 110 2.50 -2.68 -11.77
CA ARG A 110 3.13 -3.51 -12.81
C ARG A 110 3.54 -2.72 -14.05
N THR A 111 3.97 -1.48 -13.84
CA THR A 111 4.40 -0.56 -14.90
C THR A 111 5.88 -0.18 -14.81
N TYR A 112 6.53 -0.43 -13.67
CA TYR A 112 7.95 -0.22 -13.51
C TYR A 112 8.72 -1.23 -14.35
N PRO A 113 9.85 -0.85 -14.99
CA PRO A 113 10.60 -1.78 -15.84
C PRO A 113 11.02 -3.04 -15.11
N LYS A 114 10.71 -4.19 -15.66
CA LYS A 114 10.99 -5.50 -15.04
C LYS A 114 12.49 -5.72 -14.90
N ALA A 115 12.92 -6.10 -13.70
CA ALA A 115 14.31 -6.45 -13.38
C ALA A 115 14.30 -7.50 -12.26
N LYS A 116 15.48 -8.03 -11.92
CA LYS A 116 15.60 -9.07 -10.88
C LYS A 116 15.10 -8.62 -9.51
N ASN A 117 15.24 -7.31 -9.21
CA ASN A 117 14.83 -6.72 -7.95
C ASN A 117 13.44 -6.09 -7.99
N VAL A 118 12.67 -6.29 -9.05
CA VAL A 118 11.32 -5.73 -9.21
C VAL A 118 10.28 -6.83 -9.03
N VAL A 119 9.36 -6.62 -8.10
CA VAL A 119 8.26 -7.54 -7.78
C VAL A 119 6.95 -6.89 -8.20
N TYR A 120 6.21 -7.56 -9.07
CA TYR A 120 4.87 -7.15 -9.46
C TYR A 120 3.84 -7.84 -8.56
N TYR A 121 3.23 -7.04 -7.68
CA TYR A 121 2.18 -7.57 -6.78
C TYR A 121 0.95 -7.99 -7.61
N GLY A 122 0.42 -9.17 -7.28
CA GLY A 122 -0.75 -9.70 -7.99
C GLY A 122 -0.41 -10.38 -9.32
N ASP A 123 0.86 -10.57 -9.65
CA ASP A 123 1.25 -11.32 -10.84
C ASP A 123 1.22 -12.82 -10.55
N THR A 124 0.17 -13.49 -11.04
CA THR A 124 -0.03 -14.92 -10.82
C THR A 124 0.87 -15.79 -11.70
N LYS A 125 1.56 -15.24 -12.68
CA LYS A 125 2.48 -15.98 -13.54
C LYS A 125 3.74 -16.43 -12.80
N ASN A 126 4.01 -15.84 -11.66
CA ASN A 126 5.18 -16.16 -10.84
C ASN A 126 4.86 -17.09 -9.66
N VAL A 127 3.66 -17.59 -9.60
CA VAL A 127 3.22 -18.51 -8.55
C VAL A 127 3.64 -19.94 -8.87
#